data_cb4b61498a5e9cf55737036fdd7a6d1f
#
_entry.id   cb4b61498a5e9cf55737036fdd7a6d1f
#
_cell.length_a   1.000
_cell.length_b   1.000
_cell.length_c   1.000
_cell.angle_alpha   90.00
_cell.angle_beta   90.00
_cell.angle_gamma   90.00
#
_symmetry.space_group_name_H-M   'P 1'
#
loop_
_entity.id
_entity.type
_entity.pdbx_description
1 polymer ?
#
loop_
_entity_poly.entity_id
_entity_poly.type
_entity_poly.pdbx_seq_one_letter_code
_entity_poly.pdbx_strand_id
1 'polypeptide(L)'
;MNIDIKDTIVLSDDNEYIVVSKTDYQDKFYYYLIDKNINENIKFCVENKEKSTLLEIENEDLIQTLLPLFLKATSNSLTKEDFELME
;
A
#
# COMPACT_ATOMS: atom_id res chain seq x y z
N MET A 1 1.35 2.10 14.63
CA MET A 1 1.12 0.95 13.71
C MET A 1 2.37 0.73 12.88
N ASN A 2 2.94 -0.47 12.91
CA ASN A 2 4.18 -0.81 12.22
C ASN A 2 3.90 -1.74 11.05
N ILE A 3 3.48 -1.14 9.94
CA ILE A 3 3.21 -1.91 8.72
C ILE A 3 4.26 -1.54 7.68
N ASP A 4 4.93 -2.55 7.14
CA ASP A 4 5.95 -2.36 6.12
C ASP A 4 5.56 -3.04 4.81
N ILE A 5 6.24 -2.66 3.74
CA ILE A 5 6.07 -3.30 2.43
C ILE A 5 6.36 -4.80 2.57
N LYS A 6 5.55 -5.62 1.93
CA LYS A 6 5.57 -7.10 1.97
C LYS A 6 4.90 -7.71 3.20
N ASP A 7 4.48 -6.92 4.17
CA ASP A 7 3.72 -7.45 5.30
C ASP A 7 2.35 -7.94 4.84
N THR A 8 1.83 -8.93 5.56
CA THR A 8 0.46 -9.41 5.36
C THR A 8 -0.41 -8.86 6.48
N ILE A 9 -1.53 -8.28 6.13
CA ILE A 9 -2.47 -7.73 7.11
C ILE A 9 -3.88 -8.24 6.84
N VAL A 10 -4.72 -8.25 7.87
CA VAL A 10 -6.13 -8.62 7.77
C VAL A 10 -6.97 -7.37 7.95
N LEU A 11 -7.85 -7.09 6.99
CA LEU A 11 -8.74 -5.94 7.08
C LEU A 11 -10.09 -6.34 7.68
N SER A 12 -10.97 -5.37 7.83
CA SER A 12 -12.30 -5.58 8.45
C SER A 12 -13.21 -6.54 7.67
N ASP A 13 -12.89 -6.82 6.42
CA ASP A 13 -13.60 -7.80 5.59
C ASP A 13 -13.10 -9.23 5.82
N ASP A 14 -12.20 -9.43 6.78
CA ASP A 14 -11.57 -10.72 7.13
C ASP A 14 -10.67 -11.29 6.03
N ASN A 15 -10.39 -10.53 4.97
CA ASN A 15 -9.46 -10.94 3.93
C ASN A 15 -8.03 -10.53 4.28
N GLU A 16 -7.08 -11.36 3.85
CA GLU A 16 -5.66 -11.09 4.02
C GLU A 16 -5.14 -10.30 2.82
N TYR A 17 -4.38 -9.25 3.09
CA TYR A 17 -3.80 -8.38 2.07
C TYR A 17 -2.30 -8.29 2.23
N ILE A 18 -1.60 -8.21 1.10
CA ILE A 18 -0.17 -7.97 1.07
C ILE A 18 0.05 -6.48 0.83
N VAL A 19 0.94 -5.88 1.62
CA VAL A 19 1.30 -4.48 1.45
C VAL A 19 2.28 -4.36 0.29
N VAL A 20 1.80 -3.84 -0.83
CA VAL A 20 2.61 -3.67 -2.04
C VAL A 20 3.47 -2.42 -1.94
N SER A 21 2.91 -1.35 -1.39
CA SER A 21 3.64 -0.09 -1.23
C SER A 21 3.09 0.72 -0.06
N LYS A 22 3.93 1.60 0.45
CA LYS A 22 3.62 2.49 1.56
C LYS A 22 4.27 3.84 1.26
N THR A 23 3.52 4.91 1.43
CA THR A 23 4.06 6.27 1.24
C THR A 23 3.46 7.22 2.28
N ASP A 24 4.17 8.31 2.55
CA ASP A 24 3.63 9.38 3.36
C ASP A 24 3.25 10.55 2.47
N TYR A 25 2.13 11.19 2.81
CA TYR A 25 1.61 12.32 2.07
C TYR A 25 0.78 13.18 3.02
N GLN A 26 1.11 14.47 3.14
CA GLN A 26 0.40 15.41 4.02
C GLN A 26 0.26 14.88 5.45
N ASP A 27 1.37 14.41 6.02
CA ASP A 27 1.47 13.91 7.40
C ASP A 27 0.66 12.65 7.69
N LYS A 28 0.28 11.91 6.66
CA LYS A 28 -0.43 10.62 6.80
C LYS A 28 0.30 9.54 6.03
N PHE A 29 0.22 8.31 6.53
CA PHE A 29 0.72 7.15 5.81
C PHE A 29 -0.39 6.52 5.00
N TYR A 30 -0.08 6.22 3.75
CA TYR A 30 -1.00 5.58 2.81
C TYR A 30 -0.41 4.24 2.35
N TYR A 31 -1.31 3.29 2.09
CA TYR A 31 -0.92 1.93 1.76
C TYR A 31 -1.62 1.45 0.51
N TYR A 32 -0.88 0.75 -0.33
CA TYR A 32 -1.39 0.06 -1.51
C TYR A 32 -1.39 -1.43 -1.18
N LEU A 33 -2.56 -2.05 -1.20
CA LEU A 33 -2.77 -3.42 -0.75
C LEU A 33 -3.35 -4.27 -1.87
N ILE A 34 -2.91 -5.53 -1.94
CA ILE A 34 -3.47 -6.53 -2.86
C ILE A 34 -3.95 -7.71 -2.04
N ASP A 35 -5.17 -8.19 -2.32
CA ASP A 35 -5.73 -9.36 -1.70
C ASP A 35 -4.85 -10.57 -2.00
N LYS A 36 -4.46 -11.31 -0.97
CA LYS A 36 -3.55 -12.44 -1.09
C LYS A 36 -4.14 -13.58 -1.94
N ASN A 37 -5.46 -13.72 -1.93
CA ASN A 37 -6.15 -14.81 -2.62
C ASN A 37 -6.77 -14.37 -3.95
N ILE A 38 -7.06 -13.07 -4.11
CA ILE A 38 -7.69 -12.51 -5.31
C ILE A 38 -6.84 -11.33 -5.80
N ASN A 39 -5.92 -11.59 -6.71
CA ASN A 39 -4.97 -10.58 -7.18
C ASN A 39 -5.61 -9.34 -7.80
N GLU A 40 -6.85 -9.42 -8.21
CA GLU A 40 -7.58 -8.31 -8.80
C GLU A 40 -8.22 -7.40 -7.76
N ASN A 41 -8.29 -7.86 -6.50
CA ASN A 41 -8.89 -7.08 -5.43
C ASN A 41 -7.82 -6.20 -4.79
N ILE A 42 -7.79 -4.95 -5.22
CA ILE A 42 -6.81 -3.96 -4.77
C ILE A 42 -7.50 -2.95 -3.87
N LYS A 43 -6.84 -2.56 -2.79
CA LYS A 43 -7.33 -1.54 -1.88
C LYS A 43 -6.27 -0.49 -1.60
N PHE A 44 -6.72 0.75 -1.45
CA PHE A 44 -5.88 1.86 -1.00
C PHE A 44 -6.39 2.29 0.36
N CYS A 45 -5.49 2.42 1.33
CA CYS A 45 -5.87 2.72 2.70
C CYS A 45 -5.02 3.86 3.26
N VAL A 46 -5.58 4.55 4.24
CA VAL A 46 -4.89 5.58 5.02
C VAL A 46 -4.86 5.15 6.47
N GLU A 47 -3.73 5.39 7.15
CA GLU A 47 -3.61 5.11 8.57
C GLU A 47 -4.35 6.16 9.38
N ASN A 48 -5.18 5.71 10.31
CA ASN A 48 -5.75 6.56 11.35
C ASN A 48 -4.89 6.39 12.60
N LYS A 49 -4.02 7.37 12.86
CA LYS A 49 -3.06 7.30 13.96
C LYS A 49 -3.72 7.26 15.33
N GLU A 50 -4.85 7.94 15.49
CA GLU A 50 -5.55 7.99 16.78
C GLU A 50 -6.10 6.63 17.18
N LYS A 51 -6.61 5.87 16.22
CA LYS A 51 -7.25 4.57 16.47
C LYS A 51 -6.37 3.38 16.08
N SER A 52 -5.18 3.63 15.51
CA SER A 52 -4.27 2.59 15.02
C SER A 52 -4.98 1.62 14.06
N THR A 53 -5.77 2.18 13.14
CA THR A 53 -6.53 1.42 12.15
C THR A 53 -6.23 1.91 10.75
N LEU A 54 -6.62 1.11 9.75
CA LEU A 54 -6.57 1.52 8.35
C LEU A 54 -7.98 1.78 7.85
N LEU A 55 -8.14 2.89 7.13
CA LEU A 55 -9.40 3.27 6.50
C LEU A 55 -9.25 3.16 4.99
N GLU A 56 -10.20 2.51 4.34
CA GLU A 56 -10.18 2.39 2.88
C GLU A 56 -10.47 3.74 2.23
N ILE A 57 -9.73 4.05 1.16
CA ILE A 57 -9.89 5.28 0.39
C ILE A 57 -10.65 4.95 -0.88
N GLU A 58 -11.72 5.70 -1.17
CA GLU A 58 -12.51 5.54 -2.39
C GLU A 58 -12.42 6.77 -3.30
N ASN A 59 -11.79 7.85 -2.84
CA ASN A 59 -11.66 9.08 -3.62
C ASN A 59 -10.65 8.88 -4.76
N GLU A 60 -11.16 8.87 -5.99
CA GLU A 60 -10.33 8.62 -7.18
C GLU A 60 -9.25 9.68 -7.38
N ASP A 61 -9.53 10.95 -7.11
CA ASP A 61 -8.56 12.02 -7.27
C ASP A 61 -7.37 11.84 -6.32
N LEU A 62 -7.66 11.45 -5.08
CA LEU A 62 -6.61 11.17 -4.12
C LEU A 62 -5.79 9.94 -4.53
N ILE A 63 -6.46 8.89 -4.98
CA ILE A 63 -5.78 7.69 -5.46
C ILE A 63 -4.84 8.01 -6.62
N GLN A 64 -5.29 8.80 -7.59
CA GLN A 64 -4.45 9.20 -8.71
C GLN A 64 -3.25 10.02 -8.27
N THR A 65 -3.40 10.85 -7.24
CA THR A 65 -2.30 11.62 -6.67
C THR A 65 -1.29 10.70 -6.00
N LEU A 66 -1.77 9.64 -5.33
CA LEU A 66 -0.92 8.72 -4.58
C LEU A 66 -0.19 7.69 -5.47
N LEU A 67 -0.76 7.32 -6.62
CA LEU A 67 -0.18 6.28 -7.46
C LEU A 67 1.31 6.53 -7.82
N PRO A 68 1.71 7.72 -8.27
CA PRO A 68 3.14 7.97 -8.54
C PRO A 68 4.01 7.84 -7.29
N LEU A 69 3.47 8.20 -6.13
CA LEU A 69 4.19 8.09 -4.86
C LEU A 69 4.37 6.64 -4.46
N PHE A 70 3.35 5.80 -4.66
CA PHE A 70 3.47 4.36 -4.42
C PHE A 70 4.49 3.72 -5.34
N LEU A 71 4.50 4.07 -6.62
CA LEU A 71 5.47 3.54 -7.57
C LEU A 71 6.90 3.92 -7.19
N LYS A 72 7.09 5.16 -6.75
CA LYS A 72 8.41 5.61 -6.29
C LYS A 72 8.87 4.86 -5.05
N ALA A 73 7.98 4.67 -4.10
CA ALA A 73 8.30 3.95 -2.86
C ALA A 73 8.65 2.49 -3.15
N THR A 74 7.90 1.84 -4.04
CA THR A 74 8.17 0.47 -4.45
C THR A 74 9.52 0.37 -5.16
N SER A 75 9.82 1.29 -6.06
CA SER A 75 11.10 1.34 -6.76
C SER A 75 12.26 1.48 -5.78
N ASN A 76 12.10 2.31 -4.76
CA ASN A 76 13.14 2.51 -3.75
C ASN A 76 13.37 1.26 -2.88
N SER A 77 12.39 0.37 -2.79
CA SER A 77 12.50 -0.86 -2.03
C SER A 77 13.08 -2.01 -2.83
N LEU A 78 13.22 -1.88 -4.15
CA LEU A 78 13.81 -2.90 -5.02
C LEU A 78 15.33 -2.73 -5.06
N THR A 79 16.03 -3.85 -5.19
CA THR A 79 17.48 -3.81 -5.39
C THR A 79 17.79 -3.55 -6.86
N LYS A 80 19.03 -3.18 -7.14
CA LYS A 80 19.49 -2.99 -8.51
C LYS A 80 19.38 -4.28 -9.33
N GLU A 81 19.62 -5.43 -8.71
CA GLU A 81 19.47 -6.73 -9.35
C GLU A 81 18.04 -7.00 -9.79
N ASP A 82 17.06 -6.61 -8.97
CA ASP A 82 15.66 -6.79 -9.30
C ASP A 82 15.30 -6.03 -10.58
N PHE A 83 15.83 -4.82 -10.75
CA PHE A 83 15.60 -4.04 -11.96
C PHE A 83 16.24 -4.67 -13.19
N GLU A 84 17.44 -5.19 -13.05
CA GLU A 84 18.14 -5.83 -14.16
C GLU A 84 17.41 -7.09 -14.63
N LEU A 85 16.84 -7.84 -13.71
CA LEU A 85 16.08 -9.04 -14.03
C LEU A 85 14.75 -8.73 -14.74
N MET A 86 14.22 -7.53 -14.56
CA MET A 86 12.97 -7.11 -15.18
C MET A 86 13.13 -6.62 -16.60
N GLU A 87 14.34 -6.39 -17.04
CA GLU A 87 14.66 -6.03 -18.41
C GLU A 87 14.75 -7.30 -19.27
#